data_f11ff8f02f6f318a57a665cd8128aab2
#
_entry.id   f11ff8f02f6f318a57a665cd8128aab2
#
_cell.length_a   1.000
_cell.length_b   1.000
_cell.length_c   1.000
_cell.angle_alpha   90.00
_cell.angle_beta   90.00
_cell.angle_gamma   90.00
#
_symmetry.space_group_name_H-M   'P 1'
#
loop_
_entity.id
_entity.type
_entity.pdbx_description
1 polymer ?
#
loop_
_entity_poly.entity_id
_entity_poly.type
_entity_poly.pdbx_seq_one_letter_code
_entity_poly.pdbx_strand_id
1 'polypeptide(L)'
;MSNIFIGDSVTDCDRIAIPPYGHGWVNEIAKLGLLSKVINVGTSGHRLIDLDERWQSDVLDNQPERLTINIGINDTWRRYDDNDPTSIEDFTTRYDRLISTTLEKFHLDLVLCEPFLLHVQPEMESWREDLDPKISAIHDLAKKYRAKLVKFDHMFTALAATEGAAALAEDGIHPTQHGHEE
;
A
#
# COMPACT_ATOMS: atom_id res chain seq x y z
N MET A 1 15.88 -2.44 -15.70
CA MET A 1 15.68 -2.69 -14.28
C MET A 1 14.47 -1.90 -13.83
N SER A 2 13.46 -2.55 -13.24
CA SER A 2 12.16 -1.91 -13.00
C SER A 2 11.92 -1.67 -11.52
N ASN A 3 11.35 -0.50 -11.22
CA ASN A 3 10.90 -0.10 -9.90
C ASN A 3 9.37 -0.21 -9.89
N ILE A 4 8.86 -1.27 -9.26
CA ILE A 4 7.43 -1.59 -9.26
C ILE A 4 6.78 -1.05 -7.99
N PHE A 5 5.65 -0.38 -8.17
CA PHE A 5 4.75 0.06 -7.11
C PHE A 5 3.43 -0.67 -7.29
N ILE A 6 3.09 -1.53 -6.34
CA ILE A 6 1.86 -2.34 -6.35
C ILE A 6 1.03 -2.06 -5.12
N GLY A 7 -0.28 -2.02 -5.28
CA GLY A 7 -1.21 -1.73 -4.20
C GLY A 7 -2.63 -1.53 -4.68
N ASP A 8 -3.37 -0.79 -3.89
CA ASP A 8 -4.78 -0.43 -4.09
C ASP A 8 -4.97 0.97 -4.69
N SER A 9 -6.10 1.64 -4.38
CA SER A 9 -6.43 2.99 -4.86
C SER A 9 -5.41 4.05 -4.46
N VAL A 10 -4.80 3.93 -3.29
CA VAL A 10 -3.77 4.88 -2.83
C VAL A 10 -2.52 4.84 -3.73
N THR A 11 -2.24 3.70 -4.34
CA THR A 11 -1.16 3.54 -5.31
C THR A 11 -1.61 3.81 -6.74
N ASP A 12 -2.83 3.41 -7.11
CA ASP A 12 -3.42 3.58 -8.45
C ASP A 12 -3.53 5.07 -8.85
N CYS A 13 -4.23 5.84 -8.02
CA CYS A 13 -4.46 7.28 -8.25
C CYS A 13 -4.79 7.63 -9.69
N ASP A 14 -5.77 6.93 -10.28
CA ASP A 14 -6.25 7.14 -11.66
C ASP A 14 -5.19 6.90 -12.75
N ARG A 15 -4.20 6.03 -12.53
CA ARG A 15 -3.11 5.76 -13.49
C ARG A 15 -3.55 5.37 -14.90
N ILE A 16 -4.79 4.85 -15.06
CA ILE A 16 -5.34 4.54 -16.39
C ILE A 16 -5.83 5.80 -17.09
N ALA A 17 -6.48 6.70 -16.36
CA ALA A 17 -6.98 7.97 -16.88
C ALA A 17 -5.86 9.02 -17.03
N ILE A 18 -4.84 8.94 -16.16
CA ILE A 18 -3.68 9.84 -16.12
C ILE A 18 -2.39 9.01 -16.20
N PRO A 19 -2.07 8.46 -17.39
CA PRO A 19 -0.93 7.58 -17.54
C PRO A 19 0.42 8.33 -17.49
N PRO A 20 1.50 7.65 -17.13
CA PRO A 20 1.56 6.24 -16.72
C PRO A 20 1.44 6.01 -15.20
N TYR A 21 1.41 7.05 -14.38
CA TYR A 21 1.60 6.93 -12.94
C TYR A 21 0.38 7.37 -12.11
N GLY A 22 -0.64 7.96 -12.72
CA GLY A 22 -1.73 8.63 -12.00
C GLY A 22 -1.32 10.02 -11.51
N HIS A 23 -2.04 10.54 -10.49
CA HIS A 23 -1.77 11.86 -9.92
C HIS A 23 -1.23 11.82 -8.47
N GLY A 24 -1.04 10.60 -7.92
CA GLY A 24 -0.64 10.40 -6.52
C GLY A 24 0.87 10.27 -6.29
N TRP A 25 1.22 9.78 -5.11
CA TRP A 25 2.60 9.68 -4.61
C TRP A 25 3.58 8.96 -5.53
N VAL A 26 3.14 7.97 -6.33
CA VAL A 26 4.01 7.30 -7.32
C VAL A 26 4.45 8.27 -8.41
N ASN A 27 3.55 9.17 -8.84
CA ASN A 27 3.87 10.23 -9.79
C ASN A 27 4.85 11.25 -9.16
N GLU A 28 4.66 11.61 -7.89
CA GLU A 28 5.58 12.52 -7.20
C GLU A 28 6.98 11.90 -7.09
N ILE A 29 7.10 10.62 -6.73
CA ILE A 29 8.39 9.91 -6.76
C ILE A 29 9.00 9.87 -8.16
N ALA A 30 8.19 9.63 -9.20
CA ALA A 30 8.69 9.59 -10.57
C ALA A 30 9.23 10.96 -11.03
N LYS A 31 8.60 12.06 -10.64
CA LYS A 31 9.06 13.44 -10.91
C LYS A 31 10.42 13.76 -10.31
N LEU A 32 10.81 13.12 -9.20
CA LEU A 32 12.13 13.30 -8.62
C LEU A 32 13.26 12.81 -9.53
N GLY A 33 12.97 11.95 -10.50
CA GLY A 33 13.95 11.45 -11.48
C GLY A 33 15.05 10.56 -10.88
N LEU A 34 14.87 10.08 -9.65
CA LEU A 34 15.84 9.25 -8.93
C LEU A 34 15.74 7.76 -9.29
N LEU A 35 14.61 7.33 -9.87
CA LEU A 35 14.34 5.96 -10.26
C LEU A 35 14.24 5.84 -11.77
N SER A 36 14.96 4.85 -12.33
CA SER A 36 14.77 4.46 -13.72
C SER A 36 13.54 3.55 -13.84
N LYS A 37 12.81 3.63 -14.94
CA LYS A 37 11.68 2.74 -15.27
C LYS A 37 10.74 2.48 -14.07
N VAL A 38 10.00 3.49 -13.66
CA VAL A 38 8.90 3.37 -12.70
C VAL A 38 7.72 2.65 -13.37
N ILE A 39 7.11 1.70 -12.66
CA ILE A 39 5.92 0.97 -13.10
C ILE A 39 4.91 1.05 -11.95
N ASN A 40 3.79 1.74 -12.19
CA ASN A 40 2.65 1.76 -11.27
C ASN A 40 1.65 0.66 -11.70
N VAL A 41 1.45 -0.32 -10.83
CA VAL A 41 0.45 -1.39 -10.98
C VAL A 41 -0.54 -1.41 -9.82
N GLY A 42 -0.78 -0.25 -9.21
CA GLY A 42 -1.89 -0.05 -8.27
C GLY A 42 -3.23 -0.29 -8.95
N THR A 43 -4.21 -0.79 -8.22
CA THR A 43 -5.58 -1.01 -8.73
C THR A 43 -6.58 -0.73 -7.62
N SER A 44 -7.45 0.24 -7.86
CA SER A 44 -8.44 0.71 -6.89
C SER A 44 -9.35 -0.41 -6.38
N GLY A 45 -9.59 -0.44 -5.07
CA GLY A 45 -10.45 -1.42 -4.41
C GLY A 45 -9.80 -2.77 -4.12
N HIS A 46 -8.59 -3.03 -4.63
CA HIS A 46 -7.92 -4.31 -4.46
C HIS A 46 -7.51 -4.57 -3.01
N ARG A 47 -7.66 -5.82 -2.61
CA ARG A 47 -7.15 -6.43 -1.37
C ARG A 47 -5.90 -7.26 -1.67
N LEU A 48 -5.29 -7.81 -0.64
CA LEU A 48 -4.13 -8.68 -0.80
C LEU A 48 -4.43 -9.95 -1.64
N ILE A 49 -5.66 -10.48 -1.57
CA ILE A 49 -6.10 -11.60 -2.40
C ILE A 49 -6.08 -11.25 -3.90
N ASP A 50 -6.49 -10.04 -4.26
CA ASP A 50 -6.50 -9.58 -5.64
C ASP A 50 -5.08 -9.34 -6.18
N LEU A 51 -4.16 -8.89 -5.32
CA LEU A 51 -2.75 -8.81 -5.67
C LEU A 51 -2.17 -10.20 -6.01
N ASP A 52 -2.55 -11.21 -5.23
CA ASP A 52 -2.12 -12.57 -5.45
C ASP A 52 -2.50 -13.09 -6.84
N GLU A 53 -3.73 -12.84 -7.28
CA GLU A 53 -4.23 -13.28 -8.59
C GLU A 53 -3.45 -12.68 -9.77
N ARG A 54 -2.95 -11.46 -9.63
CA ARG A 54 -2.20 -10.75 -10.69
C ARG A 54 -0.69 -10.65 -10.43
N TRP A 55 -0.17 -11.34 -9.39
CA TRP A 55 1.23 -11.22 -8.98
C TRP A 55 2.22 -11.65 -10.07
N GLN A 56 1.87 -12.70 -10.81
CA GLN A 56 2.72 -13.18 -11.91
C GLN A 56 2.91 -12.09 -12.97
N SER A 57 1.82 -11.53 -13.49
CA SER A 57 1.87 -10.54 -14.58
C SER A 57 2.44 -9.19 -14.13
N ASP A 58 2.08 -8.75 -12.94
CA ASP A 58 2.37 -7.39 -12.49
C ASP A 58 3.75 -7.28 -11.81
N VAL A 59 4.20 -8.35 -11.16
CA VAL A 59 5.47 -8.35 -10.43
C VAL A 59 6.50 -9.23 -11.11
N LEU A 60 6.24 -10.56 -11.23
CA LEU A 60 7.28 -11.49 -11.62
C LEU A 60 7.71 -11.33 -13.08
N ASP A 61 6.77 -11.12 -14.00
CA ASP A 61 7.08 -10.93 -15.43
C ASP A 61 7.80 -9.60 -15.71
N ASN A 62 7.66 -8.62 -14.81
CA ASN A 62 8.33 -7.32 -14.90
C ASN A 62 9.75 -7.29 -14.32
N GLN A 63 10.23 -8.40 -13.74
CA GLN A 63 11.60 -8.57 -13.23
C GLN A 63 12.07 -7.39 -12.35
N PRO A 64 11.51 -7.23 -11.14
CA PRO A 64 11.75 -6.07 -10.30
C PRO A 64 13.18 -6.02 -9.78
N GLU A 65 13.80 -4.82 -9.78
CA GLU A 65 14.94 -4.47 -8.94
C GLU A 65 14.51 -3.87 -7.61
N ARG A 66 13.37 -3.17 -7.63
CA ARG A 66 12.71 -2.68 -6.43
C ARG A 66 11.23 -3.00 -6.51
N LEU A 67 10.71 -3.51 -5.43
CA LEU A 67 9.29 -3.77 -5.25
C LEU A 67 8.80 -3.00 -4.02
N THR A 68 7.85 -2.10 -4.25
CA THR A 68 7.15 -1.36 -3.19
C THR A 68 5.72 -1.83 -3.13
N ILE A 69 5.28 -2.27 -1.94
CA ILE A 69 3.94 -2.83 -1.71
C ILE A 69 3.20 -1.96 -0.70
N ASN A 70 2.05 -1.42 -1.11
CA ASN A 70 1.14 -0.66 -0.25
C ASN A 70 -0.27 -1.24 -0.36
N ILE A 71 -0.66 -2.07 0.61
CA ILE A 71 -1.92 -2.84 0.59
C ILE A 71 -2.40 -3.13 2.00
N GLY A 72 -3.71 -3.29 2.18
CA GLY A 72 -4.30 -3.76 3.43
C GLY A 72 -5.46 -2.94 3.95
N ILE A 73 -5.65 -1.71 3.47
CA ILE A 73 -6.79 -0.89 3.91
C ILE A 73 -8.12 -1.50 3.44
N ASN A 74 -8.20 -2.01 2.21
CA ASN A 74 -9.40 -2.66 1.70
C ASN A 74 -9.65 -4.03 2.37
N ASP A 75 -8.60 -4.74 2.80
CA ASP A 75 -8.71 -5.95 3.62
C ASP A 75 -9.39 -5.68 4.96
N THR A 76 -9.24 -4.47 5.49
CA THR A 76 -9.95 -3.99 6.67
C THR A 76 -11.32 -3.44 6.31
N TRP A 77 -11.41 -2.58 5.29
CA TRP A 77 -12.65 -1.91 4.91
C TRP A 77 -13.80 -2.90 4.61
N ARG A 78 -13.52 -3.98 3.84
CA ARG A 78 -14.53 -4.99 3.48
C ARG A 78 -15.14 -5.72 4.67
N ARG A 79 -14.49 -5.71 5.83
CA ARG A 79 -15.09 -6.21 7.07
C ARG A 79 -16.30 -5.36 7.49
N TYR A 80 -16.24 -4.04 7.27
CA TYR A 80 -17.21 -3.08 7.81
C TYR A 80 -18.32 -2.71 6.81
N ASP A 81 -18.04 -2.68 5.52
CA ASP A 81 -19.04 -2.33 4.50
C ASP A 81 -19.73 -3.56 3.86
N ASP A 82 -18.98 -4.64 3.61
CA ASP A 82 -19.47 -5.81 2.90
C ASP A 82 -19.62 -7.06 3.80
N ASN A 83 -19.23 -6.96 5.08
CA ASN A 83 -19.16 -8.10 6.01
C ASN A 83 -18.30 -9.26 5.45
N ASP A 84 -17.20 -8.93 4.77
CA ASP A 84 -16.26 -9.85 4.14
C ASP A 84 -14.83 -9.64 4.71
N PRO A 85 -14.58 -10.10 5.96
CA PRO A 85 -13.31 -9.88 6.63
C PRO A 85 -12.18 -10.74 6.05
N THR A 86 -11.02 -10.13 5.86
CA THR A 86 -9.76 -10.86 5.66
C THR A 86 -9.14 -11.16 7.03
N SER A 87 -9.02 -12.43 7.40
CA SER A 87 -8.40 -12.79 8.67
C SER A 87 -6.93 -12.39 8.73
N ILE A 88 -6.42 -12.10 9.92
CA ILE A 88 -5.00 -11.78 10.08
C ILE A 88 -4.09 -12.95 9.67
N GLU A 89 -4.53 -14.19 9.86
CA GLU A 89 -3.80 -15.38 9.45
C GLU A 89 -3.70 -15.48 7.92
N ASP A 90 -4.81 -15.31 7.20
CA ASP A 90 -4.83 -15.31 5.74
C ASP A 90 -4.00 -14.16 5.18
N PHE A 91 -4.17 -12.94 5.74
CA PHE A 91 -3.40 -11.76 5.35
C PHE A 91 -1.91 -12.01 5.47
N THR A 92 -1.47 -12.46 6.65
CA THR A 92 -0.05 -12.69 6.93
C THR A 92 0.54 -13.80 6.07
N THR A 93 -0.16 -14.94 5.95
CA THR A 93 0.31 -16.09 5.18
C THR A 93 0.43 -15.77 3.70
N ARG A 94 -0.55 -15.09 3.13
CA ARG A 94 -0.56 -14.69 1.73
C ARG A 94 0.55 -13.68 1.44
N TYR A 95 0.70 -12.67 2.27
CA TYR A 95 1.72 -11.65 2.12
C TYR A 95 3.13 -12.26 2.19
N ASP A 96 3.36 -13.12 3.19
CA ASP A 96 4.62 -13.85 3.35
C ASP A 96 4.97 -14.68 2.12
N ARG A 97 3.99 -15.40 1.57
CA ARG A 97 4.15 -16.21 0.37
C ARG A 97 4.50 -15.37 -0.87
N LEU A 98 3.83 -14.24 -1.07
CA LEU A 98 4.11 -13.35 -2.21
C LEU A 98 5.53 -12.78 -2.15
N ILE A 99 5.96 -12.35 -0.97
CA ILE A 99 7.33 -11.88 -0.76
C ILE A 99 8.34 -13.01 -0.98
N SER A 100 8.16 -14.16 -0.32
CA SER A 100 9.13 -15.27 -0.41
C SER A 100 9.29 -15.75 -1.84
N THR A 101 8.19 -15.98 -2.56
CA THR A 101 8.20 -16.41 -3.96
C THR A 101 8.95 -15.41 -4.86
N THR A 102 8.85 -14.11 -4.56
CA THR A 102 9.55 -13.08 -5.33
C THR A 102 11.04 -13.07 -5.02
N LEU A 103 11.42 -13.16 -3.74
CA LEU A 103 12.82 -13.17 -3.31
C LEU A 103 13.57 -14.45 -3.68
N GLU A 104 12.85 -15.58 -3.88
CA GLU A 104 13.44 -16.80 -4.44
C GLU A 104 13.89 -16.63 -5.91
N LYS A 105 13.21 -15.76 -6.65
CA LYS A 105 13.47 -15.53 -8.07
C LYS A 105 14.38 -14.33 -8.35
N PHE A 106 14.30 -13.31 -7.50
CA PHE A 106 14.96 -12.02 -7.73
C PHE A 106 15.71 -11.53 -6.51
N HIS A 107 16.89 -10.95 -6.75
CA HIS A 107 17.57 -10.15 -5.74
C HIS A 107 17.13 -8.69 -5.94
N LEU A 108 16.35 -8.16 -5.01
CA LEU A 108 15.72 -6.85 -5.15
C LEU A 108 15.69 -6.05 -3.83
N ASP A 109 15.53 -4.75 -3.95
CA ASP A 109 15.18 -3.86 -2.83
C ASP A 109 13.67 -4.01 -2.52
N LEU A 110 13.32 -4.58 -1.37
CA LEU A 110 11.93 -4.68 -0.92
C LEU A 110 11.58 -3.49 -0.03
N VAL A 111 10.44 -2.87 -0.32
CA VAL A 111 9.85 -1.78 0.46
C VAL A 111 8.41 -2.16 0.81
N LEU A 112 8.09 -2.20 2.09
CA LEU A 112 6.72 -2.42 2.57
C LEU A 112 6.19 -1.11 3.15
N CYS A 113 4.95 -0.77 2.81
CA CYS A 113 4.27 0.41 3.32
C CYS A 113 3.15 -0.02 4.27
N GLU A 114 2.97 0.73 5.36
CA GLU A 114 1.77 0.60 6.20
C GLU A 114 0.56 1.09 5.40
N PRO A 115 -0.57 0.34 5.36
CA PRO A 115 -1.84 0.96 5.10
C PRO A 115 -2.14 1.95 6.21
N PHE A 116 -2.81 3.07 5.93
CA PHE A 116 -3.13 4.06 6.95
C PHE A 116 -4.64 4.32 7.02
N LEU A 117 -5.07 4.84 8.16
CA LEU A 117 -6.45 5.25 8.40
C LEU A 117 -6.47 6.49 9.30
N LEU A 118 -7.01 7.60 8.79
CA LEU A 118 -7.30 8.80 9.59
C LEU A 118 -8.75 8.80 10.06
N HIS A 119 -8.98 9.14 11.30
CA HIS A 119 -10.32 9.16 11.91
C HIS A 119 -11.06 10.45 11.52
N VAL A 120 -11.71 10.45 10.37
CA VAL A 120 -12.56 11.56 9.89
C VAL A 120 -14.04 11.33 10.22
N GLN A 121 -14.41 10.09 10.54
CA GLN A 121 -15.76 9.68 10.94
C GLN A 121 -15.67 8.81 12.21
N PRO A 122 -16.65 8.91 13.14
CA PRO A 122 -16.58 8.21 14.43
C PRO A 122 -16.48 6.68 14.32
N GLU A 123 -17.11 6.06 13.32
CA GLU A 123 -17.09 4.62 13.09
C GLU A 123 -15.71 4.08 12.72
N MET A 124 -14.84 4.91 12.14
CA MET A 124 -13.48 4.50 11.75
C MET A 124 -12.58 4.17 12.93
N GLU A 125 -12.93 4.64 14.14
CA GLU A 125 -12.19 4.28 15.35
C GLU A 125 -12.22 2.76 15.56
N SER A 126 -13.37 2.11 15.32
CA SER A 126 -13.52 0.67 15.46
C SER A 126 -12.71 -0.13 14.43
N TRP A 127 -12.34 0.47 13.29
CA TRP A 127 -11.55 -0.21 12.25
C TRP A 127 -10.12 -0.52 12.70
N ARG A 128 -9.62 0.20 13.72
CA ARG A 128 -8.28 -0.02 14.28
C ARG A 128 -8.13 -1.43 14.86
N GLU A 129 -9.21 -2.03 15.39
CA GLU A 129 -9.16 -3.41 15.92
C GLU A 129 -8.77 -4.45 14.85
N ASP A 130 -9.04 -4.15 13.57
CA ASP A 130 -8.73 -5.01 12.43
C ASP A 130 -7.47 -4.53 11.67
N LEU A 131 -7.27 -3.22 11.55
CA LEU A 131 -6.14 -2.65 10.83
C LEU A 131 -4.81 -2.79 11.59
N ASP A 132 -4.80 -2.53 12.90
CA ASP A 132 -3.57 -2.54 13.70
C ASP A 132 -2.85 -3.92 13.70
N PRO A 133 -3.55 -5.07 13.80
CA PRO A 133 -2.93 -6.37 13.61
C PRO A 133 -2.28 -6.55 12.22
N LYS A 134 -2.90 -6.01 11.14
CA LYS A 134 -2.34 -6.08 9.79
C LYS A 134 -1.09 -5.21 9.66
N ILE A 135 -1.10 -4.00 10.21
CA ILE A 135 0.10 -3.14 10.29
C ILE A 135 1.22 -3.86 11.05
N SER A 136 0.90 -4.48 12.19
CA SER A 136 1.89 -5.26 12.97
C SER A 136 2.48 -6.42 12.16
N ALA A 137 1.65 -7.15 11.40
CA ALA A 137 2.12 -8.22 10.52
C ALA A 137 3.07 -7.71 9.43
N ILE A 138 2.78 -6.54 8.84
CA ILE A 138 3.68 -5.89 7.86
C ILE A 138 5.03 -5.54 8.50
N HIS A 139 5.05 -5.07 9.75
CA HIS A 139 6.30 -4.80 10.47
C HIS A 139 7.11 -6.07 10.69
N ASP A 140 6.46 -7.16 11.09
CA ASP A 140 7.12 -8.45 11.31
C ASP A 140 7.68 -9.02 9.99
N LEU A 141 6.95 -8.89 8.89
CA LEU A 141 7.42 -9.26 7.55
C LEU A 141 8.60 -8.37 7.10
N ALA A 142 8.53 -7.07 7.33
CA ALA A 142 9.64 -6.17 7.02
C ALA A 142 10.91 -6.57 7.78
N LYS A 143 10.78 -6.90 9.05
CA LYS A 143 11.90 -7.41 9.87
C LYS A 143 12.42 -8.76 9.37
N LYS A 144 11.51 -9.70 9.08
CA LYS A 144 11.84 -11.05 8.58
C LYS A 144 12.67 -11.00 7.30
N TYR A 145 12.26 -10.16 6.36
CA TYR A 145 12.89 -10.05 5.04
C TYR A 145 13.92 -8.92 4.93
N ARG A 146 14.19 -8.20 6.02
CA ARG A 146 15.06 -7.01 6.04
C ARG A 146 14.64 -5.96 5.01
N ALA A 147 13.32 -5.85 4.79
CA ALA A 147 12.74 -4.85 3.91
C ALA A 147 12.81 -3.46 4.53
N LYS A 148 12.80 -2.44 3.68
CA LYS A 148 12.54 -1.07 4.13
C LYS A 148 11.08 -0.95 4.51
N LEU A 149 10.77 -0.23 5.59
CA LEU A 149 9.41 0.01 6.03
C LEU A 149 9.09 1.50 5.93
N VAL A 150 8.05 1.83 5.17
CA VAL A 150 7.45 3.17 5.14
C VAL A 150 6.26 3.19 6.08
N LYS A 151 6.32 4.02 7.11
CA LYS A 151 5.32 4.07 8.18
C LYS A 151 4.25 5.11 7.87
N PHE A 152 3.45 4.89 6.84
CA PHE A 152 2.42 5.86 6.44
C PHE A 152 1.39 6.11 7.53
N ASP A 153 0.90 5.07 8.23
CA ASP A 153 -0.07 5.27 9.32
C ASP A 153 0.46 6.19 10.41
N HIS A 154 1.71 5.98 10.82
CA HIS A 154 2.37 6.82 11.80
C HIS A 154 2.59 8.25 11.28
N MET A 155 3.05 8.41 10.04
CA MET A 155 3.31 9.72 9.43
C MET A 155 2.02 10.53 9.28
N PHE A 156 0.99 9.95 8.68
CA PHE A 156 -0.30 10.60 8.48
C PHE A 156 -0.97 10.95 9.81
N THR A 157 -0.89 10.08 10.82
CA THR A 157 -1.40 10.38 12.17
C THR A 157 -0.67 11.57 12.80
N ALA A 158 0.65 11.64 12.66
CA ALA A 158 1.44 12.75 13.20
C ALA A 158 1.13 14.08 12.47
N LEU A 159 1.02 14.06 11.16
CA LEU A 159 0.65 15.23 10.35
C LEU A 159 -0.78 15.70 10.64
N ALA A 160 -1.73 14.76 10.77
CA ALA A 160 -3.12 15.07 11.07
C ALA A 160 -3.29 15.77 12.42
N ALA A 161 -2.41 15.54 13.38
CA ALA A 161 -2.43 16.24 14.68
C ALA A 161 -2.15 17.75 14.54
N THR A 162 -1.49 18.18 13.48
CA THR A 162 -1.14 19.60 13.23
C THR A 162 -1.97 20.24 12.13
N GLU A 163 -2.33 19.49 11.12
CA GLU A 163 -2.97 20.00 9.89
C GLU A 163 -4.46 19.64 9.80
N GLY A 164 -4.88 18.65 10.58
CA GLY A 164 -6.22 18.07 10.52
C GLY A 164 -6.32 16.92 9.52
N ALA A 165 -7.03 15.87 9.90
CA ALA A 165 -7.15 14.64 9.10
C ALA A 165 -7.73 14.90 7.69
N ALA A 166 -8.77 15.72 7.57
CA ALA A 166 -9.42 16.02 6.31
C ALA A 166 -8.54 16.79 5.31
N ALA A 167 -7.52 17.53 5.79
CA ALA A 167 -6.57 18.20 4.90
C ALA A 167 -5.69 17.19 4.16
N LEU A 168 -5.41 16.07 4.80
CA LEU A 168 -4.54 15.00 4.29
C LEU A 168 -5.30 13.92 3.53
N ALA A 169 -6.49 13.52 4.02
CA ALA A 169 -7.38 12.56 3.40
C ALA A 169 -8.83 12.89 3.83
N GLU A 170 -9.66 13.38 2.91
CA GLU A 170 -11.03 13.82 3.22
C GLU A 170 -11.93 12.69 3.75
N ASP A 171 -11.74 11.49 3.24
CA ASP A 171 -12.45 10.28 3.67
C ASP A 171 -11.66 9.42 4.66
N GLY A 172 -10.47 9.88 5.05
CA GLY A 172 -9.58 9.18 5.98
C GLY A 172 -8.70 8.09 5.37
N ILE A 173 -8.84 7.81 4.06
CA ILE A 173 -8.19 6.69 3.36
C ILE A 173 -7.45 7.16 2.11
N HIS A 174 -8.07 7.99 1.28
CA HIS A 174 -7.50 8.45 0.03
C HIS A 174 -6.84 9.81 0.24
N PRO A 175 -5.50 9.90 0.10
CA PRO A 175 -4.80 11.16 0.26
C PRO A 175 -5.32 12.23 -0.71
N THR A 176 -5.46 13.46 -0.22
CA THR A 176 -5.61 14.64 -1.07
C THR A 176 -4.33 14.86 -1.88
N GLN A 177 -4.35 15.82 -2.82
CA GLN A 177 -3.12 16.18 -3.52
C GLN A 177 -2.00 16.56 -2.53
N HIS A 178 -2.34 17.32 -1.50
CA HIS A 178 -1.40 17.67 -0.41
C HIS A 178 -0.90 16.42 0.34
N GLY A 179 -1.80 15.51 0.73
CA GLY A 179 -1.41 14.26 1.39
C GLY A 179 -0.53 13.35 0.53
N HIS A 180 -0.58 13.45 -0.81
CA HIS A 180 0.33 12.71 -1.69
C HIS A 180 1.72 13.35 -1.82
N GLU A 181 1.85 14.63 -1.53
CA GLU A 181 3.11 15.38 -1.61
C GLU A 181 3.95 15.25 -0.34
N GLU A 182 3.30 14.94 0.80
CA GLU A 182 3.94 14.67 2.09
C GLU A 182 4.49 13.24 2.16
#